data_263f09c1d7dc077124bd3ae61755a9ef
#
_entry.id   263f09c1d7dc077124bd3ae61755a9ef
#
_cell.length_a   1.000
_cell.length_b   1.000
_cell.length_c   1.000
_cell.angle_alpha   90.00
_cell.angle_beta   90.00
_cell.angle_gamma   90.00
#
_symmetry.space_group_name_H-M   'P 1'
#
loop_
_entity.id
_entity.type
_entity.pdbx_description
1 polymer ?
#
loop_
_entity_poly.entity_id
_entity_poly.type
_entity_poly.pdbx_seq_one_letter_code
_entity_poly.pdbx_strand_id
1 'polypeptide(L)'
;RFSSLNDPFYAATLAVSQSHRDPKALGFCGGCHDPALLVSGAMTAAPPKVGDPFADAGIPCLSCHAMQERPDPVGNGGMLVGLPPAYPGYGSDDPEQQELNQRLIRSKPELHKSSLAPPHLREPDLCRACHKAHLPPELTGHRFLPGQNEWDPWRESGAGGFSARTFYAP
;
A
#
# COMPACT_ATOMS: atom_id res chain seq x y z
N ARG A 1 -3.46 2.14 -13.90
CA ARG A 1 -2.91 2.75 -12.68
C ARG A 1 -3.90 3.77 -12.15
N PHE A 2 -4.25 3.68 -10.89
CA PHE A 2 -5.01 4.70 -10.22
C PHE A 2 -4.01 5.70 -9.62
N SER A 3 -4.15 6.99 -9.97
CA SER A 3 -3.37 8.05 -9.36
C SER A 3 -4.30 8.87 -8.47
N SER A 4 -4.06 8.82 -7.18
CA SER A 4 -4.86 9.54 -6.19
C SER A 4 -4.77 11.06 -6.36
N LEU A 5 -3.64 11.55 -6.89
CA LEU A 5 -3.42 12.98 -7.13
C LEU A 5 -4.38 13.57 -8.18
N ASN A 6 -4.97 12.73 -9.03
CA ASN A 6 -6.00 13.16 -9.98
C ASN A 6 -7.39 13.30 -9.33
N ASP A 7 -7.54 12.88 -8.06
CA ASP A 7 -8.73 13.12 -7.28
C ASP A 7 -8.68 14.53 -6.65
N PRO A 8 -9.58 15.43 -7.00
CA PRO A 8 -9.55 16.80 -6.49
C PRO A 8 -9.78 16.89 -4.97
N PHE A 9 -10.50 15.93 -4.37
CA PHE A 9 -10.70 15.89 -2.93
C PHE A 9 -9.40 15.48 -2.21
N TYR A 10 -8.70 14.48 -2.74
CA TYR A 10 -7.42 14.07 -2.18
C TYR A 10 -6.39 15.20 -2.31
N ALA A 11 -6.28 15.83 -3.48
CA ALA A 11 -5.38 16.96 -3.71
C ALA A 11 -5.67 18.14 -2.75
N ALA A 12 -6.95 18.47 -2.54
CA ALA A 12 -7.34 19.49 -1.59
C ALA A 12 -6.98 19.12 -0.14
N THR A 13 -7.19 17.87 0.26
CA THR A 13 -6.82 17.37 1.60
C THR A 13 -5.33 17.44 1.84
N LEU A 14 -4.51 17.06 0.85
CA LEU A 14 -3.05 17.18 0.93
C LEU A 14 -2.63 18.66 1.09
N ALA A 15 -3.23 19.57 0.33
CA ALA A 15 -2.93 20.99 0.41
C ALA A 15 -3.26 21.57 1.81
N VAL A 16 -4.37 21.17 2.41
CA VAL A 16 -4.74 21.54 3.79
C VAL A 16 -3.73 20.97 4.79
N SER A 17 -3.38 19.70 4.66
CA SER A 17 -2.39 19.04 5.54
C SER A 17 -1.02 19.72 5.47
N GLN A 18 -0.63 20.18 4.28
CA GLN A 18 0.59 20.99 4.12
C GLN A 18 0.52 22.35 4.83
N SER A 19 -0.63 23.02 4.73
CA SER A 19 -0.79 24.34 5.37
C SER A 19 -0.60 24.26 6.88
N HIS A 20 -0.93 23.13 7.48
CA HIS A 20 -0.69 22.84 8.90
C HIS A 20 0.72 22.33 9.21
N ARG A 21 1.58 22.16 8.21
CA ARG A 21 2.97 21.71 8.35
C ARG A 21 3.14 20.43 9.15
N ASP A 22 2.17 19.54 9.10
CA ASP A 22 2.23 18.24 9.79
C ASP A 22 2.67 17.13 8.84
N PRO A 23 3.95 16.72 8.88
CA PRO A 23 4.44 15.63 8.03
C PRO A 23 3.78 14.28 8.36
N LYS A 24 3.22 14.12 9.55
CA LYS A 24 2.52 12.90 9.94
C LYS A 24 1.21 12.74 9.18
N ALA A 25 0.52 13.84 8.90
CA ALA A 25 -0.70 13.82 8.12
C ALA A 25 -0.44 13.36 6.67
N LEU A 26 0.65 13.80 6.05
CA LEU A 26 1.06 13.33 4.73
C LEU A 26 1.37 11.82 4.72
N GLY A 27 2.10 11.35 5.72
CA GLY A 27 2.40 9.92 5.88
C GLY A 27 1.14 9.08 6.07
N PHE A 28 0.18 9.58 6.84
CA PHE A 28 -1.10 8.93 7.05
C PHE A 28 -1.88 8.76 5.73
N CYS A 29 -2.05 9.82 4.96
CA CYS A 29 -2.75 9.76 3.67
C CYS A 29 -1.99 8.88 2.65
N GLY A 30 -0.66 9.06 2.57
CA GLY A 30 0.19 8.36 1.61
C GLY A 30 0.23 6.86 1.81
N GLY A 31 0.04 6.36 3.03
CA GLY A 31 0.04 4.93 3.32
C GLY A 31 -0.98 4.13 2.49
N CYS A 32 -2.11 4.73 2.19
CA CYS A 32 -3.18 4.11 1.40
C CYS A 32 -3.25 4.65 -0.03
N HIS A 33 -3.08 5.96 -0.21
CA HIS A 33 -3.33 6.62 -1.49
C HIS A 33 -2.10 6.65 -2.41
N ASP A 34 -0.91 6.82 -1.84
CA ASP A 34 0.35 6.90 -2.59
C ASP A 34 1.50 6.16 -1.89
N PRO A 35 1.35 4.86 -1.60
CA PRO A 35 2.34 4.10 -0.83
C PRO A 35 3.72 4.08 -1.50
N ALA A 36 3.79 4.12 -2.83
CA ALA A 36 5.06 4.19 -3.54
C ALA A 36 5.81 5.51 -3.28
N LEU A 37 5.09 6.64 -3.28
CA LEU A 37 5.67 7.95 -3.00
C LEU A 37 6.07 8.08 -1.53
N LEU A 38 5.27 7.51 -0.63
CA LEU A 38 5.61 7.49 0.79
C LEU A 38 6.89 6.70 1.05
N VAL A 39 6.98 5.46 0.54
CA VAL A 39 8.14 4.58 0.75
C VAL A 39 9.41 5.12 0.09
N SER A 40 9.30 5.78 -1.06
CA SER A 40 10.43 6.43 -1.72
C SER A 40 10.90 7.72 -1.03
N GLY A 41 10.15 8.22 -0.05
CA GLY A 41 10.42 9.50 0.62
C GLY A 41 9.96 10.72 -0.17
N ALA A 42 9.33 10.55 -1.33
CA ALA A 42 8.87 11.66 -2.16
C ALA A 42 7.75 12.49 -1.51
N MET A 43 7.03 11.93 -0.54
CA MET A 43 5.98 12.63 0.20
C MET A 43 6.46 13.34 1.47
N THR A 44 7.71 13.12 1.90
CA THR A 44 8.19 13.64 3.20
C THR A 44 8.62 15.09 3.16
N ALA A 45 9.04 15.61 2.01
CA ALA A 45 9.54 16.99 1.86
C ALA A 45 8.45 17.97 1.41
N ALA A 46 7.63 17.54 0.45
CA ALA A 46 6.46 18.26 -0.04
C ALA A 46 5.55 17.25 -0.73
N PRO A 47 4.20 17.42 -0.72
CA PRO A 47 3.37 16.54 -1.52
C PRO A 47 3.70 16.72 -2.99
N PRO A 48 3.71 15.62 -3.73
CA PRO A 48 3.87 15.65 -5.16
C PRO A 48 2.71 16.43 -5.79
N LYS A 49 3.02 17.12 -6.88
CA LYS A 49 2.03 17.84 -7.68
C LYS A 49 1.70 17.05 -8.92
N VAL A 50 0.50 17.23 -9.43
CA VAL A 50 0.13 16.71 -10.75
C VAL A 50 1.18 17.17 -11.77
N GLY A 51 1.75 16.23 -12.51
CA GLY A 51 2.82 16.47 -13.48
C GLY A 51 4.25 16.23 -12.97
N ASP A 52 4.44 16.01 -11.69
CA ASP A 52 5.75 15.59 -11.18
C ASP A 52 6.11 14.17 -11.69
N PRO A 53 7.39 13.84 -11.87
CA PRO A 53 7.82 12.58 -12.51
C PRO A 53 7.25 11.30 -11.90
N PHE A 54 6.89 11.31 -10.64
CA PHE A 54 6.37 10.16 -9.91
C PHE A 54 4.93 10.32 -9.44
N ALA A 55 4.29 11.45 -9.79
CA ALA A 55 2.92 11.76 -9.37
C ALA A 55 1.90 10.69 -9.80
N ASP A 56 2.14 10.05 -10.93
CA ASP A 56 1.27 9.00 -11.48
C ASP A 56 1.60 7.58 -10.96
N ALA A 57 2.49 7.46 -9.98
CA ALA A 57 2.82 6.14 -9.41
C ALA A 57 1.60 5.47 -8.77
N GLY A 58 0.82 6.22 -7.99
CA GLY A 58 -0.40 5.74 -7.35
C GLY A 58 -0.15 4.48 -6.51
N ILE A 59 -1.01 3.46 -6.74
CA ILE A 59 -0.87 2.15 -6.12
C ILE A 59 -0.29 1.17 -7.17
N PRO A 60 1.04 1.07 -7.31
CA PRO A 60 1.68 0.14 -8.24
C PRO A 60 1.65 -1.29 -7.71
N CYS A 61 2.00 -2.25 -8.55
CA CYS A 61 2.07 -3.67 -8.17
C CYS A 61 2.92 -3.92 -6.91
N LEU A 62 4.00 -3.18 -6.76
CA LEU A 62 4.89 -3.30 -5.60
C LEU A 62 4.25 -2.85 -4.29
N SER A 63 3.20 -2.05 -4.29
CA SER A 63 2.50 -1.70 -3.05
C SER A 63 2.00 -2.94 -2.30
N CYS A 64 1.59 -3.98 -3.05
CA CYS A 64 1.20 -5.27 -2.48
C CYS A 64 2.36 -6.28 -2.50
N HIS A 65 3.06 -6.40 -3.64
CA HIS A 65 4.08 -7.43 -3.82
C HIS A 65 5.38 -7.19 -3.04
N ALA A 66 5.60 -6.00 -2.53
CA ALA A 66 6.71 -5.68 -1.64
C ALA A 66 6.35 -5.74 -0.15
N MET A 67 5.12 -6.07 0.21
CA MET A 67 4.77 -6.34 1.62
C MET A 67 5.53 -7.56 2.12
N GLN A 68 6.17 -7.42 3.28
CA GLN A 68 6.97 -8.48 3.89
C GLN A 68 6.14 -9.38 4.80
N GLU A 69 5.06 -8.84 5.37
CA GLU A 69 4.22 -9.53 6.31
C GLU A 69 2.77 -9.05 6.22
N ARG A 70 1.88 -9.68 6.99
CA ARG A 70 0.49 -9.24 7.09
C ARG A 70 0.40 -7.81 7.60
N PRO A 71 -0.50 -7.00 7.02
CA PRO A 71 -0.73 -5.64 7.53
C PRO A 71 -1.18 -5.63 8.98
N ASP A 72 -0.85 -4.53 9.66
CA ASP A 72 -1.27 -4.28 11.03
C ASP A 72 -2.81 -4.43 11.17
N PRO A 73 -3.30 -5.09 12.23
CA PRO A 73 -4.74 -5.18 12.53
C PRO A 73 -5.45 -3.84 12.65
N VAL A 74 -4.72 -2.80 12.98
CA VAL A 74 -5.23 -1.43 13.11
C VAL A 74 -5.62 -0.82 11.77
N GLY A 75 -4.98 -1.25 10.67
CA GLY A 75 -5.15 -0.64 9.35
C GLY A 75 -4.24 0.58 9.15
N ASN A 76 -4.80 1.71 8.71
CA ASN A 76 -4.10 3.00 8.56
C ASN A 76 -2.83 2.96 7.69
N GLY A 77 -2.80 2.14 6.65
CA GLY A 77 -1.60 1.96 5.85
C GLY A 77 -0.47 1.21 6.58
N GLY A 78 -0.78 0.59 7.72
CA GLY A 78 0.17 -0.15 8.55
C GLY A 78 0.67 -1.41 7.85
N MET A 79 1.72 -1.27 7.05
CA MET A 79 2.35 -2.35 6.31
C MET A 79 3.87 -2.22 6.36
N LEU A 80 4.54 -3.35 6.53
CA LEU A 80 5.99 -3.42 6.38
C LEU A 80 6.31 -3.71 4.91
N VAL A 81 7.02 -2.79 4.28
CA VAL A 81 7.42 -2.89 2.88
C VAL A 81 8.93 -3.08 2.77
N GLY A 82 9.34 -4.03 1.97
CA GLY A 82 10.74 -4.29 1.65
C GLY A 82 10.91 -4.57 0.17
N LEU A 83 12.11 -4.33 -0.34
CA LEU A 83 12.39 -4.65 -1.73
C LEU A 83 12.28 -6.18 -1.93
N PRO A 84 11.53 -6.64 -2.94
CA PRO A 84 11.51 -8.05 -3.29
C PRO A 84 12.90 -8.50 -3.76
N PRO A 85 13.20 -9.81 -3.68
CA PRO A 85 14.46 -10.33 -4.19
C PRO A 85 14.69 -9.92 -5.64
N ALA A 86 15.82 -9.28 -5.89
CA ALA A 86 16.17 -8.84 -7.24
C ALA A 86 16.64 -10.02 -8.10
N TYR A 87 16.23 -10.02 -9.36
CA TYR A 87 16.78 -10.95 -10.34
C TYR A 87 18.19 -10.53 -10.77
N PRO A 88 19.04 -11.47 -11.24
CA PRO A 88 20.30 -11.13 -11.88
C PRO A 88 20.07 -10.09 -13.00
N GLY A 89 20.82 -9.01 -12.98
CA GLY A 89 20.65 -7.90 -13.94
C GLY A 89 19.53 -6.91 -13.60
N TYR A 90 18.84 -7.05 -12.47
CA TYR A 90 17.88 -6.05 -12.03
C TYR A 90 18.58 -4.72 -11.71
N GLY A 91 18.07 -3.63 -12.30
CA GLY A 91 18.68 -2.30 -12.15
C GLY A 91 20.00 -2.09 -12.88
N SER A 92 20.43 -3.05 -13.71
CA SER A 92 21.59 -2.87 -14.57
C SER A 92 21.25 -1.97 -15.78
N ASP A 93 22.18 -1.08 -16.12
CA ASP A 93 22.10 -0.27 -17.34
C ASP A 93 22.60 -1.06 -18.58
N ASP A 94 23.16 -2.25 -18.38
CA ASP A 94 23.64 -3.13 -19.45
C ASP A 94 22.46 -3.84 -20.12
N PRO A 95 22.24 -3.62 -21.44
CA PRO A 95 21.14 -4.25 -22.16
C PRO A 95 21.17 -5.78 -22.15
N GLU A 96 22.35 -6.41 -22.15
CA GLU A 96 22.47 -7.86 -22.11
C GLU A 96 22.00 -8.42 -20.76
N GLN A 97 22.33 -7.74 -19.67
CA GLN A 97 21.87 -8.10 -18.34
C GLN A 97 20.35 -7.90 -18.19
N GLN A 98 19.80 -6.84 -18.78
CA GLN A 98 18.37 -6.62 -18.80
C GLN A 98 17.63 -7.72 -19.58
N GLU A 99 18.16 -8.10 -20.74
CA GLU A 99 17.58 -9.17 -21.54
C GLU A 99 17.66 -10.52 -20.81
N LEU A 100 18.79 -10.82 -20.19
CA LEU A 100 18.93 -12.04 -19.36
C LEU A 100 17.90 -12.08 -18.25
N ASN A 101 17.70 -10.96 -17.54
CA ASN A 101 16.68 -10.82 -16.51
C ASN A 101 15.27 -11.15 -17.05
N GLN A 102 14.92 -10.58 -18.19
CA GLN A 102 13.64 -10.83 -18.86
C GLN A 102 13.47 -12.28 -19.29
N ARG A 103 14.53 -12.90 -19.79
CA ARG A 103 14.52 -14.33 -20.16
C ARG A 103 14.34 -15.22 -18.94
N LEU A 104 15.01 -14.92 -17.82
CA LEU A 104 14.86 -15.66 -16.57
C LEU A 104 13.41 -15.58 -16.02
N ILE A 105 12.82 -14.39 -16.01
CA ILE A 105 11.44 -14.20 -15.57
C ILE A 105 10.49 -15.04 -16.42
N ARG A 106 10.67 -15.04 -17.75
CA ARG A 106 9.79 -15.77 -18.67
C ARG A 106 10.01 -17.27 -18.65
N SER A 107 11.25 -17.71 -18.48
CA SER A 107 11.60 -19.15 -18.52
C SER A 107 11.32 -19.88 -17.21
N LYS A 108 11.26 -19.16 -16.10
CA LYS A 108 11.04 -19.73 -14.76
C LYS A 108 9.97 -18.94 -13.98
N PRO A 109 8.73 -18.97 -14.44
CA PRO A 109 7.64 -18.21 -13.81
C PRO A 109 7.40 -18.59 -12.35
N GLU A 110 7.73 -19.82 -11.96
CA GLU A 110 7.58 -20.27 -10.57
C GLU A 110 8.57 -19.57 -9.62
N LEU A 111 9.78 -19.22 -10.09
CA LEU A 111 10.70 -18.41 -9.30
C LEU A 111 10.18 -16.99 -9.13
N HIS A 112 9.68 -16.38 -10.21
CA HIS A 112 9.05 -15.08 -10.15
C HIS A 112 7.87 -15.08 -9.17
N LYS A 113 7.01 -16.06 -9.27
CA LYS A 113 5.85 -16.24 -8.41
C LYS A 113 6.23 -16.44 -6.94
N SER A 114 7.22 -17.29 -6.66
CA SER A 114 7.66 -17.53 -5.28
C SER A 114 8.31 -16.30 -4.64
N SER A 115 9.00 -15.49 -5.43
CA SER A 115 9.69 -14.28 -4.96
C SER A 115 8.75 -13.09 -4.73
N LEU A 116 7.69 -12.96 -5.56
CA LEU A 116 6.81 -11.79 -5.56
C LEU A 116 5.37 -12.10 -5.11
N ALA A 117 5.07 -13.33 -4.72
CA ALA A 117 3.78 -13.73 -4.22
C ALA A 117 3.89 -14.48 -2.88
N PRO A 118 4.35 -13.81 -1.83
CA PRO A 118 4.38 -14.39 -0.51
C PRO A 118 2.98 -14.86 -0.08
N PRO A 119 2.88 -15.86 0.81
CA PRO A 119 1.60 -16.49 1.17
C PRO A 119 0.52 -15.51 1.63
N HIS A 120 0.89 -14.46 2.36
CA HIS A 120 -0.06 -13.46 2.88
C HIS A 120 -0.77 -12.65 1.79
N LEU A 121 -0.23 -12.59 0.55
CA LEU A 121 -0.94 -11.98 -0.59
C LEU A 121 -2.19 -12.76 -1.03
N ARG A 122 -2.34 -14.00 -0.58
CA ARG A 122 -3.54 -14.81 -0.83
C ARG A 122 -4.57 -14.67 0.26
N GLU A 123 -4.26 -13.92 1.29
CA GLU A 123 -5.13 -13.71 2.42
C GLU A 123 -5.86 -12.38 2.28
N PRO A 124 -7.15 -12.34 2.58
CA PRO A 124 -7.92 -11.11 2.48
C PRO A 124 -7.43 -10.02 3.44
N ASP A 125 -6.69 -10.39 4.48
CA ASP A 125 -6.09 -9.46 5.45
C ASP A 125 -5.23 -8.37 4.80
N LEU A 126 -4.71 -8.62 3.59
CA LEU A 126 -4.02 -7.63 2.78
C LEU A 126 -4.85 -6.35 2.58
N CYS A 127 -6.15 -6.50 2.36
CA CYS A 127 -7.04 -5.39 2.04
C CYS A 127 -7.21 -4.41 3.20
N ARG A 128 -7.08 -4.87 4.44
CA ARG A 128 -7.28 -4.03 5.62
C ARG A 128 -6.24 -2.93 5.76
N ALA A 129 -5.06 -3.05 5.15
CA ALA A 129 -4.07 -1.99 5.16
C ALA A 129 -4.67 -0.65 4.73
N CYS A 130 -5.51 -0.67 3.70
CA CYS A 130 -6.13 0.51 3.12
C CYS A 130 -7.64 0.62 3.40
N HIS A 131 -8.33 -0.52 3.55
CA HIS A 131 -9.79 -0.56 3.75
C HIS A 131 -10.22 -0.59 5.23
N LYS A 132 -9.30 -0.24 6.13
CA LYS A 132 -9.58 0.02 7.54
C LYS A 132 -8.75 1.21 8.00
N ALA A 133 -9.41 2.34 8.23
CA ALA A 133 -8.73 3.57 8.61
C ALA A 133 -9.49 4.29 9.73
N HIS A 134 -8.73 4.98 10.55
CA HIS A 134 -9.24 5.89 11.57
C HIS A 134 -8.25 7.03 11.75
N LEU A 135 -8.71 8.18 12.17
CA LEU A 135 -7.82 9.27 12.53
C LEU A 135 -7.27 9.04 13.93
N PRO A 136 -5.96 8.84 14.04
CA PRO A 136 -5.34 8.54 15.34
C PRO A 136 -5.31 9.78 16.24
N PRO A 137 -5.22 9.61 17.56
CA PRO A 137 -5.20 10.71 18.52
C PRO A 137 -4.12 11.76 18.26
N GLU A 138 -3.00 11.36 17.68
CA GLU A 138 -1.87 12.24 17.35
C GLU A 138 -2.22 13.28 16.27
N LEU A 139 -3.19 12.95 15.40
CA LEU A 139 -3.67 13.87 14.36
C LEU A 139 -4.90 14.66 14.80
N THR A 140 -5.65 14.19 15.79
CA THR A 140 -6.93 14.77 16.21
C THR A 140 -6.88 15.49 17.56
N GLY A 141 -5.72 15.51 18.22
CA GLY A 141 -5.60 16.08 19.56
C GLY A 141 -6.34 15.26 20.63
N HIS A 142 -6.03 13.99 20.73
CA HIS A 142 -6.51 13.03 21.75
C HIS A 142 -7.92 12.44 21.55
N ARG A 143 -8.49 12.53 20.36
CA ARG A 143 -9.76 11.88 20.03
C ARG A 143 -9.57 10.81 18.98
N PHE A 144 -10.09 9.62 19.23
CA PHE A 144 -10.27 8.62 18.20
C PHE A 144 -11.45 9.03 17.32
N LEU A 145 -11.23 9.17 16.02
CA LEU A 145 -12.28 9.38 15.05
C LEU A 145 -12.31 8.20 14.08
N PRO A 146 -13.41 7.45 14.04
CA PRO A 146 -13.55 6.39 13.04
C PRO A 146 -13.52 7.02 11.64
N GLY A 147 -12.77 6.39 10.76
CA GLY A 147 -12.71 6.71 9.35
C GLY A 147 -13.41 5.63 8.53
N GLN A 148 -12.94 5.47 7.32
CA GLN A 148 -13.35 4.42 6.42
C GLN A 148 -13.05 3.04 7.02
N ASN A 149 -14.05 2.16 7.04
CA ASN A 149 -13.88 0.79 7.50
C ASN A 149 -14.84 -0.14 6.77
N GLU A 150 -14.46 -0.57 5.57
CA GLU A 150 -15.15 -1.61 4.83
C GLU A 150 -14.69 -3.01 5.23
N TRP A 151 -13.49 -3.10 5.85
CA TRP A 151 -12.89 -4.37 6.22
C TRP A 151 -13.70 -5.14 7.27
N ASP A 152 -14.01 -4.51 8.40
CA ASP A 152 -14.67 -5.22 9.50
C ASP A 152 -16.07 -5.73 9.11
N PRO A 153 -16.97 -4.94 8.49
CA PRO A 153 -18.24 -5.44 8.01
C PRO A 153 -18.12 -6.54 6.95
N TRP A 154 -17.14 -6.43 6.05
CA TRP A 154 -16.89 -7.49 5.08
C TRP A 154 -16.42 -8.77 5.77
N ARG A 155 -15.48 -8.68 6.69
CA ARG A 155 -14.93 -9.81 7.45
C ARG A 155 -16.00 -10.54 8.25
N GLU A 156 -16.98 -9.81 8.79
CA GLU A 156 -18.10 -10.33 9.54
C GLU A 156 -19.27 -10.82 8.66
N SER A 157 -19.20 -10.59 7.37
CA SER A 157 -20.22 -11.02 6.41
C SER A 157 -19.99 -12.46 5.91
N GLY A 158 -21.03 -13.03 5.31
CA GLY A 158 -20.91 -14.32 4.63
C GLY A 158 -19.88 -14.32 3.49
N ALA A 159 -19.63 -13.18 2.85
CA ALA A 159 -18.60 -13.03 1.84
C ALA A 159 -17.18 -13.14 2.43
N GLY A 160 -16.98 -12.72 3.67
CA GLY A 160 -15.75 -12.89 4.43
C GLY A 160 -15.60 -14.30 5.05
N GLY A 161 -16.55 -15.20 4.79
CA GLY A 161 -16.55 -16.56 5.31
C GLY A 161 -17.17 -16.69 6.71
N PHE A 162 -17.75 -15.62 7.24
CA PHE A 162 -18.44 -15.68 8.52
C PHE A 162 -19.78 -16.43 8.40
N SER A 163 -20.03 -17.36 9.30
CA SER A 163 -21.26 -18.12 9.34
C SER A 163 -21.59 -18.52 10.77
N ALA A 164 -22.81 -18.98 11.02
CA ALA A 164 -23.19 -19.51 12.33
C ALA A 164 -22.27 -20.67 12.77
N ARG A 165 -21.73 -21.43 11.82
CA ARG A 165 -20.79 -22.53 12.12
C ARG A 165 -19.43 -22.01 12.57
N THR A 166 -18.92 -20.92 11.95
CA THR A 166 -17.64 -20.31 12.34
C THR A 166 -17.75 -19.54 13.64
N PHE A 167 -18.93 -19.01 13.95
CA PHE A 167 -19.19 -18.31 15.20
C PHE A 167 -19.15 -19.24 16.42
N TYR A 168 -19.63 -20.48 16.26
CA TYR A 168 -19.66 -21.48 17.30
C TYR A 168 -18.57 -22.56 17.15
N ALA A 169 -17.57 -22.33 16.33
CA ALA A 169 -16.45 -23.26 16.21
C ALA A 169 -15.70 -23.34 17.56
N PRO A 170 -15.39 -24.55 18.04
CA PRO A 170 -14.66 -24.74 19.29
C PRO A 170 -13.23 -24.24 19.23
#